data_8a04e45df6f87b4feb350d29413ca8c4
#
_entry.id   8a04e45df6f87b4feb350d29413ca8c4
#
_cell.length_a   1.000
_cell.length_b   1.000
_cell.length_c   1.000
_cell.angle_alpha   90.00
_cell.angle_beta   90.00
_cell.angle_gamma   90.00
#
_symmetry.space_group_name_H-M   'P 1'
#
loop_
_entity.id
_entity.type
_entity.pdbx_description
1 polymer ?
#
loop_
_entity_poly.entity_id
_entity_poly.type
_entity_poly.pdbx_seq_one_letter_code
_entity_poly.pdbx_strand_id
1 'polypeptide(L)'
;MRTIVVPTDFSEPARTAAEYALHLAHTLKSNIELCHAFRIPIEEPMLGQTAWALYEYPVLKKEYEDEMKKEVKNIEYKEKQLWGNDSFPFHPSIYYTCETGDTIRLINDTAAGNRTLLVVMGMKGASNLARFLLGSNSIKMIEHTEYPLLLIPSGYQYKQLKKIAFATDLNKMDIKISHALIKFAKYFNAELLITHITDTAVDLIENTSYQQKKDAFFKDLEGKICYNYIESENIDTGLNILKEKDIDMLVMGHQQKGFIGRLIAGSHAARQAQDLQIPLLIIPEGGHIYF
;
A
#
# COMPACT_ATOMS: atom_id res chain seq x y z
N MET A 1 -8.91 1.40 -18.76
CA MET A 1 -9.47 0.56 -17.67
C MET A 1 -8.75 0.92 -16.39
N ARG A 2 -9.30 0.65 -15.19
CA ARG A 2 -8.58 0.90 -13.92
C ARG A 2 -7.46 -0.13 -13.74
N THR A 3 -6.35 0.26 -13.12
CA THR A 3 -5.15 -0.58 -12.99
C THR A 3 -4.62 -0.56 -11.55
N ILE A 4 -4.12 -1.69 -11.09
CA ILE A 4 -3.31 -1.83 -9.88
C ILE A 4 -1.87 -2.01 -10.32
N VAL A 5 -0.97 -1.12 -9.88
CA VAL A 5 0.47 -1.21 -10.19
C VAL A 5 1.16 -2.00 -9.08
N VAL A 6 1.98 -2.97 -9.48
CA VAL A 6 2.69 -3.87 -8.56
C VAL A 6 4.18 -3.87 -8.89
N PRO A 7 5.00 -3.12 -8.16
CA PRO A 7 6.45 -3.20 -8.30
C PRO A 7 6.97 -4.56 -7.84
N THR A 8 7.89 -5.12 -8.61
CA THR A 8 8.52 -6.40 -8.27
C THR A 8 10.03 -6.35 -8.37
N ASP A 9 10.70 -7.00 -7.43
CA ASP A 9 12.12 -7.36 -7.45
C ASP A 9 12.30 -8.89 -7.49
N PHE A 10 11.23 -9.60 -7.88
CA PHE A 10 11.13 -11.07 -7.94
C PHE A 10 11.30 -11.78 -6.59
N SER A 11 11.34 -11.02 -5.49
CA SER A 11 11.42 -11.57 -4.14
C SER A 11 10.09 -12.17 -3.68
N GLU A 12 10.15 -12.99 -2.62
CA GLU A 12 8.95 -13.56 -2.02
C GLU A 12 7.96 -12.50 -1.51
N PRO A 13 8.38 -11.38 -0.84
CA PRO A 13 7.45 -10.30 -0.51
C PRO A 13 6.78 -9.66 -1.72
N ALA A 14 7.49 -9.49 -2.84
CA ALA A 14 6.90 -8.95 -4.07
C ALA A 14 5.87 -9.90 -4.66
N ARG A 15 6.12 -11.22 -4.61
CA ARG A 15 5.13 -12.24 -5.03
C ARG A 15 3.90 -12.24 -4.13
N THR A 16 4.09 -12.15 -2.81
CA THR A 16 2.97 -12.00 -1.85
C THR A 16 2.11 -10.79 -2.19
N ALA A 17 2.73 -9.65 -2.53
CA ALA A 17 2.02 -8.44 -2.93
C ALA A 17 1.26 -8.63 -4.25
N ALA A 18 1.86 -9.30 -5.24
CA ALA A 18 1.22 -9.59 -6.52
C ALA A 18 0.00 -10.51 -6.36
N GLU A 19 0.09 -11.53 -5.51
CA GLU A 19 -1.04 -12.40 -5.17
C GLU A 19 -2.16 -11.64 -4.47
N TYR A 20 -1.81 -10.79 -3.52
CA TYR A 20 -2.80 -9.93 -2.86
C TYR A 20 -3.47 -8.98 -3.86
N ALA A 21 -2.69 -8.37 -4.75
CA ALA A 21 -3.20 -7.50 -5.81
C ALA A 21 -4.16 -8.23 -6.77
N LEU A 22 -3.95 -9.52 -7.02
CA LEU A 22 -4.84 -10.34 -7.83
C LEU A 22 -6.23 -10.45 -7.21
N HIS A 23 -6.34 -10.68 -5.90
CA HIS A 23 -7.62 -10.69 -5.19
C HIS A 23 -8.31 -9.32 -5.22
N LEU A 24 -7.53 -8.24 -5.05
CA LEU A 24 -8.07 -6.89 -5.16
C LEU A 24 -8.56 -6.59 -6.59
N ALA A 25 -7.81 -7.03 -7.60
CA ALA A 25 -8.13 -6.80 -9.01
C ALA A 25 -9.47 -7.43 -9.39
N HIS A 26 -9.76 -8.64 -8.93
CA HIS A 26 -11.06 -9.28 -9.09
C HIS A 26 -12.19 -8.46 -8.45
N THR A 27 -12.03 -8.07 -7.19
CA THR A 27 -13.07 -7.33 -6.46
C THR A 27 -13.30 -5.92 -7.04
N LEU A 28 -12.21 -5.22 -7.39
CA LEU A 28 -12.26 -3.84 -7.89
C LEU A 28 -12.49 -3.76 -9.40
N LYS A 29 -12.53 -4.90 -10.10
CA LYS A 29 -12.64 -5.00 -11.57
C LYS A 29 -11.59 -4.13 -12.26
N SER A 30 -10.32 -4.39 -11.95
CA SER A 30 -9.16 -3.67 -12.45
C SER A 30 -8.12 -4.62 -13.04
N ASN A 31 -7.29 -4.12 -13.94
CA ASN A 31 -6.13 -4.85 -14.43
C ASN A 31 -4.95 -4.76 -13.46
N ILE A 32 -3.93 -5.55 -13.70
CA ILE A 32 -2.66 -5.50 -12.98
C ILE A 32 -1.55 -5.09 -13.94
N GLU A 33 -0.67 -4.20 -13.48
CA GLU A 33 0.56 -3.89 -14.18
C GLU A 33 1.75 -4.12 -13.24
N LEU A 34 2.53 -5.15 -13.54
CA LEU A 34 3.80 -5.40 -12.88
C LEU A 34 4.84 -4.41 -13.39
N CYS A 35 5.68 -3.85 -12.53
CA CYS A 35 6.79 -3.02 -12.97
C CYS A 35 8.09 -3.39 -12.27
N HIS A 36 9.19 -3.45 -13.07
CA HIS A 36 10.52 -3.76 -12.60
C HIS A 36 11.52 -2.74 -13.10
N ALA A 37 12.25 -2.10 -12.17
CA ALA A 37 13.35 -1.20 -12.48
C ALA A 37 14.68 -1.92 -12.25
N PHE A 38 15.54 -1.94 -13.26
CA PHE A 38 16.88 -2.49 -13.14
C PHE A 38 17.95 -1.43 -13.38
N ARG A 39 19.14 -1.68 -12.86
CA ARG A 39 20.28 -0.79 -13.04
C ARG A 39 21.34 -1.51 -13.85
N ILE A 40 21.95 -0.80 -14.80
CA ILE A 40 23.15 -1.28 -15.48
C ILE A 40 24.32 -1.05 -14.51
N PRO A 41 25.10 -2.08 -14.14
CA PRO A 41 26.29 -1.88 -13.34
C PRO A 41 27.26 -0.98 -14.13
N ILE A 42 27.53 0.21 -13.62
CA ILE A 42 28.59 1.07 -14.14
C ILE A 42 29.82 0.77 -13.28
N GLU A 43 30.69 -0.11 -13.73
CA GLU A 43 32.03 -0.21 -13.16
C GLU A 43 32.80 1.08 -13.51
N GLU A 44 33.76 1.50 -12.67
CA GLU A 44 34.41 2.81 -12.71
C GLU A 44 34.85 3.27 -14.11
N PRO A 45 34.81 4.58 -14.43
CA PRO A 45 35.01 5.08 -15.80
C PRO A 45 36.45 4.91 -16.29
N MET A 46 36.75 3.79 -16.94
CA MET A 46 37.90 3.67 -17.82
C MET A 46 37.52 4.05 -19.24
N LEU A 47 38.42 4.77 -19.94
CA LEU A 47 38.28 5.17 -21.36
C LEU A 47 37.96 3.94 -22.22
N GLY A 48 36.75 3.81 -22.71
CA GLY A 48 36.27 2.67 -23.51
C GLY A 48 34.96 2.05 -23.05
N GLN A 49 34.44 2.37 -21.86
CA GLN A 49 33.30 1.71 -21.22
C GLN A 49 31.90 2.12 -21.72
N THR A 50 31.77 3.20 -22.47
CA THR A 50 30.50 3.55 -23.14
C THR A 50 30.04 2.47 -24.11
N ALA A 51 30.97 1.72 -24.70
CA ALA A 51 30.65 0.62 -25.61
C ALA A 51 30.12 -0.62 -24.87
N TRP A 52 30.63 -0.92 -23.65
CA TRP A 52 30.21 -2.07 -22.84
C TRP A 52 28.75 -1.92 -22.39
N ALA A 53 28.37 -0.79 -21.83
CA ALA A 53 27.00 -0.52 -21.41
C ALA A 53 25.99 -0.68 -22.56
N LEU A 54 26.40 -0.38 -23.82
CA LEU A 54 25.56 -0.55 -25.00
C LEU A 54 25.36 -2.03 -25.38
N TYR A 55 26.32 -2.91 -25.08
CA TYR A 55 26.17 -4.35 -25.31
C TYR A 55 25.46 -5.08 -24.20
N GLU A 56 25.66 -4.69 -22.93
CA GLU A 56 25.04 -5.34 -21.78
C GLU A 56 23.57 -4.99 -21.63
N TYR A 57 23.16 -3.76 -21.96
CA TYR A 57 21.78 -3.30 -21.83
C TYR A 57 20.76 -4.22 -22.52
N PRO A 58 20.90 -4.61 -23.81
CA PRO A 58 19.93 -5.48 -24.47
C PRO A 58 19.87 -6.87 -23.84
N VAL A 59 21.00 -7.38 -23.35
CA VAL A 59 21.08 -8.71 -22.70
C VAL A 59 20.36 -8.69 -21.36
N LEU A 60 20.70 -7.74 -20.50
CA LEU A 60 20.06 -7.58 -19.20
C LEU A 60 18.57 -7.28 -19.34
N LYS A 61 18.19 -6.39 -20.24
CA LYS A 61 16.78 -6.09 -20.50
C LYS A 61 16.02 -7.35 -20.89
N LYS A 62 16.58 -8.17 -21.78
CA LYS A 62 15.96 -9.43 -22.20
C LYS A 62 15.83 -10.42 -21.04
N GLU A 63 16.83 -10.54 -20.19
CA GLU A 63 16.80 -11.42 -19.01
C GLU A 63 15.67 -11.01 -18.06
N TYR A 64 15.57 -9.73 -17.70
CA TYR A 64 14.50 -9.22 -16.84
C TYR A 64 13.13 -9.31 -17.50
N GLU A 65 13.00 -9.05 -18.79
CA GLU A 65 11.75 -9.25 -19.52
C GLU A 65 11.31 -10.73 -19.51
N ASP A 66 12.24 -11.66 -19.62
CA ASP A 66 11.93 -13.09 -19.55
C ASP A 66 11.52 -13.51 -18.12
N GLU A 67 12.10 -12.88 -17.09
CA GLU A 67 11.64 -13.04 -15.71
C GLU A 67 10.25 -12.45 -15.49
N MET A 68 9.98 -11.25 -16.01
CA MET A 68 8.66 -10.62 -15.94
C MET A 68 7.60 -11.48 -16.61
N LYS A 69 7.87 -12.05 -17.78
CA LYS A 69 6.97 -12.99 -18.47
C LYS A 69 6.66 -14.23 -17.64
N LYS A 70 7.65 -14.74 -16.87
CA LYS A 70 7.43 -15.87 -15.94
C LYS A 70 6.51 -15.45 -14.80
N GLU A 71 6.72 -14.27 -14.20
CA GLU A 71 5.85 -13.77 -13.14
C GLU A 71 4.41 -13.54 -13.63
N VAL A 72 4.23 -12.96 -14.82
CA VAL A 72 2.90 -12.82 -15.44
C VAL A 72 2.22 -14.19 -15.56
N LYS A 73 2.91 -15.19 -16.13
CA LYS A 73 2.36 -16.55 -16.26
C LYS A 73 2.01 -17.18 -14.92
N ASN A 74 2.81 -16.94 -13.89
CA ASN A 74 2.55 -17.44 -12.54
C ASN A 74 1.25 -16.84 -11.98
N ILE A 75 1.04 -15.54 -12.15
CA ILE A 75 -0.17 -14.85 -11.68
C ILE A 75 -1.39 -15.29 -12.50
N GLU A 76 -1.27 -15.40 -13.83
CA GLU A 76 -2.34 -15.92 -14.71
C GLU A 76 -2.71 -17.37 -14.35
N TYR A 77 -1.73 -18.20 -13.99
CA TYR A 77 -1.97 -19.56 -13.55
C TYR A 77 -2.75 -19.57 -12.22
N LYS A 78 -2.36 -18.75 -11.25
CA LYS A 78 -3.08 -18.59 -9.98
C LYS A 78 -4.50 -18.06 -10.18
N GLU A 79 -4.65 -17.09 -11.06
CA GLU A 79 -5.95 -16.56 -11.43
C GLU A 79 -6.88 -17.66 -11.91
N LYS A 80 -6.42 -18.49 -12.84
CA LYS A 80 -7.17 -19.65 -13.35
C LYS A 80 -7.49 -20.69 -12.27
N GLN A 81 -6.57 -20.92 -11.33
CA GLN A 81 -6.82 -21.85 -10.21
C GLN A 81 -7.89 -21.32 -9.27
N LEU A 82 -7.92 -20.03 -8.99
CA LEU A 82 -8.85 -19.43 -8.03
C LEU A 82 -10.24 -19.17 -8.65
N TRP A 83 -10.30 -18.76 -9.91
CA TRP A 83 -11.52 -18.29 -10.57
C TRP A 83 -11.74 -18.85 -11.98
N GLY A 84 -10.97 -19.85 -12.41
CA GLY A 84 -10.98 -20.40 -13.77
C GLY A 84 -12.23 -21.13 -14.22
N ASN A 85 -13.28 -21.16 -13.40
CA ASN A 85 -14.60 -21.61 -13.82
C ASN A 85 -15.37 -20.40 -14.35
N ASP A 86 -15.96 -20.52 -15.54
CA ASP A 86 -16.71 -19.50 -16.31
C ASP A 86 -17.82 -18.71 -15.56
N SER A 87 -17.92 -18.91 -14.25
CA SER A 87 -18.93 -18.28 -13.38
C SER A 87 -18.57 -16.83 -12.96
N PHE A 88 -17.34 -16.38 -13.19
CA PHE A 88 -16.92 -15.03 -12.82
C PHE A 88 -16.94 -14.09 -14.03
N PRO A 89 -17.66 -12.97 -13.94
CA PRO A 89 -17.87 -12.08 -15.10
C PRO A 89 -16.66 -11.21 -15.43
N PHE A 90 -15.55 -11.29 -14.66
CA PHE A 90 -14.38 -10.44 -14.84
C PHE A 90 -13.08 -11.20 -14.54
N HIS A 91 -12.15 -11.15 -15.50
CA HIS A 91 -10.80 -11.66 -15.39
C HIS A 91 -9.81 -10.51 -15.61
N PRO A 92 -8.91 -10.20 -14.67
CA PRO A 92 -7.93 -9.13 -14.83
C PRO A 92 -6.91 -9.48 -15.92
N SER A 93 -6.66 -8.54 -16.83
CA SER A 93 -5.49 -8.62 -17.71
C SER A 93 -4.25 -8.23 -16.93
N ILE A 94 -3.15 -8.96 -17.15
CA ILE A 94 -1.89 -8.75 -16.46
C ILE A 94 -0.85 -8.28 -17.47
N TYR A 95 -0.37 -7.05 -17.27
CA TYR A 95 0.65 -6.41 -18.09
C TYR A 95 1.97 -6.30 -17.33
N TYR A 96 3.03 -5.94 -18.01
CA TYR A 96 4.29 -5.62 -17.35
C TYR A 96 5.05 -4.50 -18.07
N THR A 97 5.81 -3.74 -17.28
CA THR A 97 6.79 -2.74 -17.69
C THR A 97 8.13 -3.09 -17.06
N CYS A 98 9.20 -3.11 -17.88
CA CYS A 98 10.56 -3.38 -17.42
C CYS A 98 11.53 -2.37 -18.04
N GLU A 99 12.08 -1.48 -17.21
CA GLU A 99 12.92 -0.38 -17.71
C GLU A 99 14.13 -0.11 -16.80
N THR A 100 15.16 0.50 -17.38
CA THR A 100 16.30 0.97 -16.59
C THR A 100 15.99 2.24 -15.83
N GLY A 101 16.50 2.38 -14.61
CA GLY A 101 16.43 3.63 -13.88
C GLY A 101 16.15 3.53 -12.40
N ASP A 102 15.59 4.61 -11.87
CA ASP A 102 15.18 4.68 -10.47
C ASP A 102 13.82 4.00 -10.28
N THR A 103 13.74 3.14 -9.26
CA THR A 103 12.54 2.35 -8.97
C THR A 103 11.33 3.23 -8.65
N ILE A 104 11.50 4.29 -7.86
CA ILE A 104 10.40 5.15 -7.44
C ILE A 104 9.84 5.92 -8.62
N ARG A 105 10.73 6.43 -9.46
CA ARG A 105 10.35 7.14 -10.69
C ARG A 105 9.58 6.21 -11.62
N LEU A 106 10.08 5.00 -11.88
CA LEU A 106 9.38 4.05 -12.75
C LEU A 106 7.98 3.71 -12.23
N ILE A 107 7.84 3.50 -10.91
CA ILE A 107 6.54 3.22 -10.31
C ILE A 107 5.56 4.39 -10.54
N ASN A 108 6.00 5.62 -10.28
CA ASN A 108 5.16 6.81 -10.47
C ASN A 108 4.84 7.04 -11.96
N ASP A 109 5.82 6.89 -12.86
CA ASP A 109 5.62 7.03 -14.32
C ASP A 109 4.62 5.95 -14.83
N THR A 110 4.76 4.70 -14.38
CA THR A 110 3.83 3.60 -14.70
C THR A 110 2.43 3.91 -14.17
N ALA A 111 2.34 4.41 -12.95
CA ALA A 111 1.07 4.78 -12.34
C ALA A 111 0.40 5.96 -13.04
N ALA A 112 1.17 6.96 -13.49
CA ALA A 112 0.66 8.14 -14.21
C ALA A 112 0.14 7.78 -15.61
N GLY A 113 0.75 6.81 -16.28
CA GLY A 113 0.35 6.33 -17.60
C GLY A 113 -0.99 5.57 -17.63
N ASN A 114 -1.53 5.21 -16.45
CA ASN A 114 -2.71 4.40 -16.26
C ASN A 114 -3.78 5.12 -15.41
N ARG A 115 -5.04 4.63 -15.41
CA ARG A 115 -6.02 5.00 -14.38
C ARG A 115 -5.75 4.19 -13.11
N THR A 116 -4.65 4.49 -12.45
CA THR A 116 -4.17 3.72 -11.30
C THR A 116 -5.06 3.93 -10.08
N LEU A 117 -5.56 2.82 -9.53
CA LEU A 117 -6.31 2.82 -8.28
C LEU A 117 -5.36 2.93 -7.09
N LEU A 118 -4.33 2.09 -7.11
CA LEU A 118 -3.33 2.00 -6.04
C LEU A 118 -2.06 1.29 -6.54
N VAL A 119 -0.99 1.51 -5.82
CA VAL A 119 0.26 0.74 -5.92
C VAL A 119 0.25 -0.29 -4.80
N VAL A 120 0.53 -1.57 -5.11
CA VAL A 120 0.62 -2.65 -4.11
C VAL A 120 2.05 -3.14 -4.03
N MET A 121 2.66 -3.07 -2.86
CA MET A 121 4.08 -3.36 -2.67
C MET A 121 4.31 -4.29 -1.47
N GLY A 122 5.21 -5.26 -1.61
CA GLY A 122 5.59 -6.15 -0.52
C GLY A 122 6.53 -5.47 0.47
N MET A 123 6.36 -5.78 1.75
CA MET A 123 7.30 -5.40 2.80
C MET A 123 8.22 -6.56 3.11
N LYS A 124 9.53 -6.32 3.27
CA LYS A 124 10.46 -7.35 3.73
C LYS A 124 10.14 -7.72 5.18
N GLY A 125 9.87 -9.01 5.42
CA GLY A 125 9.84 -9.56 6.76
C GLY A 125 11.27 -9.77 7.28
N ALA A 126 11.53 -9.49 8.55
CA ALA A 126 12.77 -9.93 9.17
C ALA A 126 12.67 -11.43 9.42
N SER A 127 13.61 -12.22 8.88
CA SER A 127 13.79 -13.61 9.24
C SER A 127 14.00 -13.74 10.76
N ASN A 128 13.21 -14.56 11.43
CA ASN A 128 13.35 -15.07 12.80
C ASN A 128 13.12 -14.15 14.02
N LEU A 129 12.87 -12.87 13.86
CA LEU A 129 12.42 -12.01 14.94
C LEU A 129 11.35 -11.10 14.37
N ALA A 130 10.14 -11.17 14.85
CA ALA A 130 8.92 -10.47 14.44
C ALA A 130 9.06 -8.94 14.29
N ARG A 131 9.79 -8.48 13.28
CA ARG A 131 10.04 -7.05 13.02
C ARG A 131 9.83 -6.77 11.55
N PHE A 132 8.84 -5.93 11.23
CA PHE A 132 8.74 -5.34 9.89
C PHE A 132 9.94 -4.42 9.67
N LEU A 133 10.82 -4.80 8.78
CA LEU A 133 11.78 -3.88 8.21
C LEU A 133 11.18 -3.35 6.92
N LEU A 134 10.73 -2.10 6.95
CA LEU A 134 10.45 -1.38 5.72
C LEU A 134 11.75 -1.32 4.91
N GLY A 135 11.76 -1.95 3.74
CA GLY A 135 12.88 -1.83 2.82
C GLY A 135 13.09 -0.38 2.38
N SER A 136 14.31 -0.02 1.97
CA SER A 136 14.63 1.34 1.52
C SER A 136 13.68 1.84 0.42
N ASN A 137 13.24 0.97 -0.49
CA ASN A 137 12.28 1.32 -1.55
C ASN A 137 10.88 1.57 -0.99
N SER A 138 10.42 0.79 0.02
CA SER A 138 9.12 1.03 0.66
C SER A 138 9.10 2.37 1.40
N ILE A 139 10.19 2.72 2.11
CA ILE A 139 10.33 4.02 2.78
C ILE A 139 10.25 5.15 1.75
N LYS A 140 11.05 5.08 0.69
CA LYS A 140 11.04 6.08 -0.38
C LYS A 140 9.68 6.18 -1.06
N MET A 141 8.99 5.04 -1.29
CA MET A 141 7.63 5.07 -1.85
C MET A 141 6.66 5.78 -0.93
N ILE A 142 6.71 5.54 0.38
CA ILE A 142 5.87 6.27 1.35
C ILE A 142 6.07 7.78 1.23
N GLU A 143 7.33 8.23 1.08
CA GLU A 143 7.67 9.65 1.01
C GLU A 143 7.30 10.32 -0.31
N HIS A 144 7.28 9.56 -1.43
CA HIS A 144 7.21 10.12 -2.78
C HIS A 144 6.05 9.59 -3.63
N THR A 145 5.14 8.80 -3.05
CA THR A 145 3.99 8.30 -3.81
C THR A 145 2.97 9.40 -4.07
N GLU A 146 2.46 9.43 -5.29
CA GLU A 146 1.34 10.28 -5.71
C GLU A 146 0.01 9.50 -5.73
N TYR A 147 0.06 8.20 -5.53
CA TYR A 147 -1.07 7.28 -5.57
C TYR A 147 -1.22 6.55 -4.23
N PRO A 148 -2.43 6.07 -3.88
CA PRO A 148 -2.60 5.22 -2.71
C PRO A 148 -1.61 4.05 -2.75
N LEU A 149 -0.85 3.85 -1.67
CA LEU A 149 0.19 2.83 -1.54
C LEU A 149 -0.25 1.79 -0.51
N LEU A 150 -0.47 0.56 -0.97
CA LEU A 150 -0.81 -0.56 -0.12
C LEU A 150 0.43 -1.43 0.10
N LEU A 151 0.85 -1.51 1.35
CA LEU A 151 1.99 -2.30 1.79
C LEU A 151 1.51 -3.64 2.36
N ILE A 152 2.00 -4.74 1.81
CA ILE A 152 1.62 -6.10 2.17
C ILE A 152 2.74 -6.74 2.98
N PRO A 153 2.48 -7.24 4.21
CA PRO A 153 3.46 -7.99 4.98
C PRO A 153 3.93 -9.24 4.24
N SER A 154 5.22 -9.57 4.37
CA SER A 154 5.78 -10.80 3.78
C SER A 154 5.03 -12.03 4.31
N GLY A 155 4.68 -12.95 3.40
CA GLY A 155 3.96 -14.18 3.73
C GLY A 155 2.48 -13.96 4.14
N TYR A 156 1.94 -12.76 4.01
CA TYR A 156 0.55 -12.48 4.33
C TYR A 156 -0.39 -13.20 3.36
N GLN A 157 -1.22 -14.08 3.90
CA GLN A 157 -2.26 -14.72 3.09
C GLN A 157 -3.48 -13.81 2.98
N TYR A 158 -3.98 -13.63 1.76
CA TYR A 158 -5.18 -12.83 1.53
C TYR A 158 -6.36 -13.32 2.37
N LYS A 159 -7.02 -12.38 3.03
CA LYS A 159 -8.31 -12.56 3.69
C LYS A 159 -9.27 -11.55 3.12
N GLN A 160 -10.54 -11.95 2.98
CA GLN A 160 -11.59 -11.02 2.60
C GLN A 160 -11.64 -9.84 3.60
N LEU A 161 -11.58 -8.64 3.07
CA LEU A 161 -11.67 -7.44 3.90
C LEU A 161 -13.09 -7.32 4.46
N LYS A 162 -13.22 -7.38 5.79
CA LYS A 162 -14.48 -7.20 6.52
C LYS A 162 -14.47 -5.92 7.36
N LYS A 163 -13.30 -5.52 7.86
CA LYS A 163 -13.13 -4.36 8.71
C LYS A 163 -11.87 -3.59 8.32
N ILE A 164 -12.05 -2.36 7.87
CA ILE A 164 -10.98 -1.44 7.47
C ILE A 164 -10.92 -0.34 8.52
N ALA A 165 -9.77 -0.16 9.18
CA ALA A 165 -9.58 0.92 10.14
C ALA A 165 -8.87 2.10 9.48
N PHE A 166 -9.42 3.28 9.62
CA PHE A 166 -8.80 4.54 9.20
C PHE A 166 -8.39 5.34 10.43
N ALA A 167 -7.08 5.44 10.67
CA ALA A 167 -6.54 6.31 11.71
C ALA A 167 -6.55 7.77 11.23
N THR A 168 -7.16 8.66 12.00
CA THR A 168 -7.43 10.05 11.59
C THR A 168 -7.24 11.04 12.74
N ASP A 169 -6.78 12.25 12.41
CA ASP A 169 -6.77 13.41 13.30
C ASP A 169 -8.03 14.29 13.13
N LEU A 170 -9.03 13.80 12.40
CA LEU A 170 -10.29 14.50 12.07
C LEU A 170 -10.07 15.84 11.36
N ASN A 171 -9.03 15.94 10.56
CA ASN A 171 -8.75 17.13 9.76
C ASN A 171 -9.61 17.18 8.47
N LYS A 172 -9.61 18.31 7.77
CA LYS A 172 -10.42 18.50 6.54
C LYS A 172 -10.01 17.56 5.40
N MET A 173 -8.74 17.17 5.32
CA MET A 173 -8.27 16.24 4.28
C MET A 173 -8.79 14.84 4.56
N ASP A 174 -8.86 14.44 5.83
CA ASP A 174 -9.33 13.13 6.24
C ASP A 174 -10.83 12.93 5.91
N ILE A 175 -11.62 14.00 5.80
CA ILE A 175 -12.99 13.92 5.30
C ILE A 175 -13.02 13.41 3.85
N LYS A 176 -12.16 13.96 2.99
CA LYS A 176 -12.05 13.51 1.58
C LYS A 176 -11.59 12.06 1.49
N ILE A 177 -10.59 11.70 2.30
CA ILE A 177 -10.10 10.33 2.40
C ILE A 177 -11.23 9.40 2.86
N SER A 178 -12.02 9.78 3.88
CA SER A 178 -13.14 8.98 4.36
C SER A 178 -14.19 8.71 3.28
N HIS A 179 -14.55 9.72 2.47
CA HIS A 179 -15.46 9.51 1.33
C HIS A 179 -14.93 8.51 0.31
N ALA A 180 -13.63 8.56 0.01
CA ALA A 180 -13.00 7.58 -0.89
C ALA A 180 -12.96 6.18 -0.25
N LEU A 181 -12.63 6.09 1.04
CA LEU A 181 -12.58 4.82 1.76
C LEU A 181 -13.96 4.18 1.92
N ILE A 182 -15.03 4.96 2.06
CA ILE A 182 -16.40 4.43 2.07
C ILE A 182 -16.71 3.74 0.73
N LYS A 183 -16.33 4.34 -0.40
CA LYS A 183 -16.50 3.71 -1.71
C LYS A 183 -15.65 2.46 -1.84
N PHE A 184 -14.39 2.50 -1.39
CA PHE A 184 -13.50 1.35 -1.36
C PHE A 184 -14.07 0.20 -0.52
N ALA A 185 -14.51 0.48 0.70
CA ALA A 185 -15.10 -0.51 1.61
C ALA A 185 -16.37 -1.17 1.03
N LYS A 186 -17.18 -0.41 0.27
CA LYS A 186 -18.39 -0.95 -0.39
C LYS A 186 -18.07 -2.08 -1.38
N TYR A 187 -16.94 -2.05 -2.09
CA TYR A 187 -16.54 -3.15 -2.99
C TYR A 187 -16.37 -4.48 -2.25
N PHE A 188 -15.94 -4.42 -0.98
CA PHE A 188 -15.70 -5.60 -0.14
C PHE A 188 -16.86 -5.91 0.81
N ASN A 189 -17.93 -5.10 0.81
CA ASN A 189 -18.97 -5.12 1.83
C ASN A 189 -18.40 -4.99 3.26
N ALA A 190 -17.27 -4.28 3.40
CA ALA A 190 -16.53 -4.09 4.63
C ALA A 190 -17.11 -2.93 5.46
N GLU A 191 -16.91 -2.99 6.77
CA GLU A 191 -17.13 -1.90 7.69
C GLU A 191 -15.91 -0.96 7.69
N LEU A 192 -16.15 0.35 7.66
CA LEU A 192 -15.10 1.36 7.84
C LEU A 192 -15.10 1.83 9.30
N LEU A 193 -14.04 1.50 10.03
CA LEU A 193 -13.82 1.93 11.40
C LEU A 193 -12.98 3.20 11.39
N ILE A 194 -13.60 4.37 11.56
CA ILE A 194 -12.89 5.64 11.66
C ILE A 194 -12.39 5.77 13.10
N THR A 195 -11.07 5.75 13.27
CA THR A 195 -10.42 5.71 14.57
C THR A 195 -9.62 6.97 14.83
N HIS A 196 -9.96 7.68 15.86
CA HIS A 196 -9.19 8.79 16.39
C HIS A 196 -8.42 8.33 17.63
N ILE A 197 -7.10 8.48 17.60
CA ILE A 197 -6.20 8.13 18.71
C ILE A 197 -5.67 9.42 19.29
N THR A 198 -5.89 9.67 20.57
CA THR A 198 -5.46 10.88 21.27
C THR A 198 -4.46 10.58 22.37
N ASP A 199 -3.60 11.56 22.64
CA ASP A 199 -2.73 11.57 23.82
C ASP A 199 -3.48 12.25 24.97
N THR A 200 -3.68 11.52 26.07
CA THR A 200 -4.41 11.98 27.26
C THR A 200 -3.94 13.32 27.83
N ALA A 201 -2.70 13.69 27.60
CA ALA A 201 -2.11 14.92 28.14
C ALA A 201 -2.60 16.21 27.44
N VAL A 202 -3.06 16.11 26.18
CA VAL A 202 -3.39 17.28 25.34
C VAL A 202 -4.89 17.59 25.31
N ASP A 203 -5.76 16.58 25.45
CA ASP A 203 -7.19 16.71 25.11
C ASP A 203 -8.11 17.11 26.28
N LEU A 204 -7.63 17.14 27.51
CA LEU A 204 -8.43 17.59 28.67
C LEU A 204 -8.86 19.08 28.58
N ILE A 205 -8.22 19.86 27.72
CA ILE A 205 -8.49 21.31 27.56
C ILE A 205 -9.49 21.58 26.41
N GLU A 206 -9.73 20.63 25.50
CA GLU A 206 -10.48 20.86 24.24
C GLU A 206 -11.79 20.08 24.05
N ASN A 207 -12.42 19.58 25.11
CA ASN A 207 -13.60 18.70 25.00
C ASN A 207 -14.74 19.26 24.11
N THR A 208 -14.98 20.55 24.14
CA THR A 208 -16.03 21.20 23.32
C THR A 208 -15.63 21.32 21.85
N SER A 209 -14.36 21.65 21.59
CA SER A 209 -13.79 21.75 20.23
C SER A 209 -13.76 20.39 19.53
N TYR A 210 -13.48 19.31 20.28
CA TYR A 210 -13.43 17.95 19.76
C TYR A 210 -14.80 17.45 19.28
N GLN A 211 -15.86 17.61 20.09
CA GLN A 211 -17.22 17.20 19.68
C GLN A 211 -17.69 17.95 18.43
N GLN A 212 -17.39 19.24 18.33
CA GLN A 212 -17.69 20.04 17.13
C GLN A 212 -16.94 19.55 15.89
N LYS A 213 -15.65 19.20 16.02
CA LYS A 213 -14.84 18.62 14.92
C LYS A 213 -15.42 17.28 14.48
N LYS A 214 -15.75 16.41 15.44
CA LYS A 214 -16.36 15.11 15.19
C LYS A 214 -17.70 15.25 14.46
N ASP A 215 -18.61 16.07 14.95
CA ASP A 215 -19.94 16.25 14.36
C ASP A 215 -19.81 16.83 12.94
N ALA A 216 -18.91 17.79 12.73
CA ALA A 216 -18.61 18.34 11.39
C ALA A 216 -18.02 17.29 10.47
N PHE A 217 -17.14 16.40 10.99
CA PHE A 217 -16.51 15.33 10.21
C PHE A 217 -17.53 14.29 9.72
N PHE A 218 -18.48 13.90 10.58
CA PHE A 218 -19.44 12.84 10.26
C PHE A 218 -20.70 13.34 9.54
N LYS A 219 -20.94 14.66 9.49
CA LYS A 219 -22.17 15.26 8.97
C LYS A 219 -22.59 14.77 7.59
N ASP A 220 -21.61 14.53 6.71
CA ASP A 220 -21.84 14.21 5.28
C ASP A 220 -21.36 12.78 4.92
N LEU A 221 -21.05 11.93 5.91
CA LEU A 221 -20.57 10.58 5.67
C LEU A 221 -21.71 9.56 5.74
N GLU A 222 -21.97 8.84 4.63
CA GLU A 222 -22.97 7.80 4.54
C GLU A 222 -22.35 6.43 4.22
N GLY A 223 -22.64 5.39 5.01
CA GLY A 223 -22.16 4.02 4.78
C GLY A 223 -22.17 3.16 6.03
N LYS A 224 -21.56 1.96 5.94
CA LYS A 224 -21.26 1.12 7.10
C LYS A 224 -20.04 1.68 7.83
N ILE A 225 -20.26 2.69 8.66
CA ILE A 225 -19.21 3.42 9.36
C ILE A 225 -19.40 3.21 10.84
N CYS A 226 -18.33 2.83 11.53
CA CYS A 226 -18.24 2.84 12.97
C CYS A 226 -17.21 3.88 13.41
N TYR A 227 -17.52 4.69 14.37
CA TYR A 227 -16.56 5.59 14.99
C TYR A 227 -15.94 4.95 16.21
N ASN A 228 -14.64 5.01 16.30
CA ASN A 228 -13.86 4.49 17.41
C ASN A 228 -12.95 5.59 17.97
N TYR A 229 -13.04 5.82 19.25
CA TYR A 229 -12.18 6.71 19.98
C TYR A 229 -11.26 5.88 20.87
N ILE A 230 -9.95 6.09 20.74
CA ILE A 230 -8.95 5.40 21.55
C ILE A 230 -8.16 6.46 22.30
N GLU A 231 -8.33 6.46 23.61
CA GLU A 231 -7.51 7.23 24.53
C GLU A 231 -6.28 6.40 24.91
N SER A 232 -5.09 6.95 24.68
CA SER A 232 -3.85 6.25 24.98
C SER A 232 -2.74 7.25 25.26
N GLU A 233 -1.73 6.82 26.03
CA GLU A 233 -0.55 7.64 26.35
C GLU A 233 0.27 8.03 25.11
N ASN A 234 0.12 7.28 24.03
CA ASN A 234 0.79 7.53 22.75
C ASN A 234 0.08 6.76 21.63
N ILE A 235 0.36 7.17 20.38
CA ILE A 235 -0.21 6.58 19.17
C ILE A 235 0.08 5.08 19.06
N ASP A 236 1.26 4.62 19.48
CA ASP A 236 1.68 3.22 19.36
C ASP A 236 0.85 2.31 20.25
N THR A 237 0.59 2.73 21.49
CA THR A 237 -0.33 2.03 22.41
C THR A 237 -1.75 2.02 21.83
N GLY A 238 -2.22 3.14 21.28
CA GLY A 238 -3.53 3.22 20.63
C GLY A 238 -3.67 2.27 19.43
N LEU A 239 -2.61 2.09 18.65
CA LEU A 239 -2.59 1.12 17.56
C LEU A 239 -2.61 -0.32 18.05
N ASN A 240 -1.97 -0.64 19.18
CA ASN A 240 -2.05 -1.98 19.77
C ASN A 240 -3.49 -2.29 20.23
N ILE A 241 -4.19 -1.32 20.81
CA ILE A 241 -5.61 -1.45 21.15
C ILE A 241 -6.45 -1.67 19.88
N LEU A 242 -6.09 -0.99 18.79
CA LEU A 242 -6.79 -1.17 17.50
C LEU A 242 -6.62 -2.58 16.93
N LYS A 243 -5.46 -3.23 17.13
CA LYS A 243 -5.23 -4.63 16.72
C LYS A 243 -6.20 -5.60 17.35
N GLU A 244 -6.57 -5.40 18.61
CA GLU A 244 -7.51 -6.26 19.34
C GLU A 244 -8.92 -6.22 18.73
N LYS A 245 -9.19 -5.31 17.78
CA LYS A 245 -10.49 -5.15 17.12
C LYS A 245 -10.66 -5.97 15.84
N ASP A 246 -9.77 -6.95 15.57
CA ASP A 246 -9.82 -7.82 14.38
C ASP A 246 -9.95 -7.04 13.07
N ILE A 247 -9.11 -6.04 12.87
CA ILE A 247 -9.05 -5.28 11.62
C ILE A 247 -8.27 -6.03 10.55
N ASP A 248 -8.76 -5.97 9.30
CA ASP A 248 -8.13 -6.63 8.15
C ASP A 248 -7.17 -5.71 7.38
N MET A 249 -7.31 -4.40 7.54
CA MET A 249 -6.48 -3.38 6.91
C MET A 249 -6.43 -2.12 7.77
N LEU A 250 -5.24 -1.54 7.92
CA LEU A 250 -5.07 -0.21 8.50
C LEU A 250 -4.88 0.81 7.37
N VAL A 251 -5.55 1.96 7.48
CA VAL A 251 -5.41 3.08 6.54
C VAL A 251 -4.93 4.32 7.27
N MET A 252 -4.04 5.08 6.63
CA MET A 252 -3.48 6.32 7.18
C MET A 252 -3.32 7.37 6.07
N GLY A 253 -3.57 8.64 6.41
CA GLY A 253 -3.22 9.77 5.57
C GLY A 253 -1.73 10.11 5.68
N HIS A 254 -1.09 10.50 4.59
CA HIS A 254 0.34 10.86 4.57
C HIS A 254 0.69 12.09 5.44
N GLN A 255 -0.28 12.98 5.73
CA GLN A 255 -0.07 14.15 6.60
C GLN A 255 0.25 13.80 8.05
N GLN A 256 0.01 12.58 8.49
CA GLN A 256 0.39 12.14 9.83
C GLN A 256 1.91 11.93 9.94
N LYS A 257 2.66 13.01 9.62
CA LYS A 257 4.15 13.03 9.63
C LYS A 257 4.75 12.48 10.92
N GLY A 258 4.08 12.69 12.05
CA GLY A 258 4.52 12.15 13.33
C GLY A 258 4.46 10.63 13.42
N PHE A 259 3.47 9.98 12.82
CA PHE A 259 3.30 8.53 12.85
C PHE A 259 4.10 7.86 11.73
N ILE A 260 3.93 8.29 10.48
CA ILE A 260 4.69 7.77 9.34
C ILE A 260 6.18 8.01 9.55
N GLY A 261 6.59 9.19 10.06
CA GLY A 261 7.97 9.48 10.42
C GLY A 261 8.51 8.55 11.50
N ARG A 262 7.72 8.17 12.51
CA ARG A 262 8.09 7.18 13.54
C ARG A 262 8.15 5.76 12.95
N LEU A 263 7.21 5.39 12.09
CA LEU A 263 7.23 4.12 11.36
C LEU A 263 8.51 3.98 10.51
N ILE A 264 8.97 5.08 9.88
CA ILE A 264 10.18 5.13 9.05
C ILE A 264 11.45 5.20 9.90
N ALA A 265 11.46 6.02 10.95
CA ALA A 265 12.66 6.31 11.74
C ALA A 265 13.17 5.13 12.61
N GLY A 266 12.43 4.03 12.67
CA GLY A 266 12.87 2.83 13.41
C GLY A 266 13.05 3.04 14.92
N SER A 267 12.38 4.07 15.51
CA SER A 267 12.40 4.32 16.95
C SER A 267 11.80 3.16 17.74
N HIS A 268 12.02 3.11 19.07
CA HIS A 268 11.40 2.09 19.95
C HIS A 268 9.87 2.03 19.79
N ALA A 269 9.23 3.14 19.49
CA ALA A 269 7.80 3.27 19.21
C ALA A 269 7.41 2.58 17.86
N ALA A 270 8.24 2.69 16.82
CA ALA A 270 8.04 1.98 15.57
C ALA A 270 8.15 0.45 15.73
N ARG A 271 8.88 -0.04 16.74
CA ARG A 271 8.97 -1.48 17.03
C ARG A 271 7.62 -2.08 17.43
N GLN A 272 6.75 -1.33 18.10
CA GLN A 272 5.42 -1.81 18.49
C GLN A 272 4.41 -1.71 17.35
N ALA A 273 4.49 -0.67 16.50
CA ALA A 273 3.71 -0.59 15.27
C ALA A 273 4.15 -1.61 14.21
N GLN A 274 5.42 -2.05 14.26
CA GLN A 274 5.98 -3.10 13.40
C GLN A 274 5.36 -4.49 13.63
N ASP A 275 4.63 -4.70 14.72
CA ASP A 275 3.89 -5.93 14.97
C ASP A 275 2.52 -6.00 14.26
N LEU A 276 2.13 -4.99 13.49
CA LEU A 276 0.95 -5.05 12.63
C LEU A 276 1.19 -6.01 11.46
N GLN A 277 0.84 -7.27 11.62
CA GLN A 277 0.87 -8.29 10.55
C GLN A 277 -0.36 -8.17 9.63
N ILE A 278 -0.78 -6.96 9.30
CA ILE A 278 -1.92 -6.66 8.44
C ILE A 278 -1.52 -5.66 7.35
N PRO A 279 -2.20 -5.65 6.20
CA PRO A 279 -2.00 -4.65 5.16
C PRO A 279 -2.13 -3.21 5.66
N LEU A 280 -1.22 -2.34 5.19
CA LEU A 280 -1.21 -0.92 5.50
C LEU A 280 -1.42 -0.10 4.23
N LEU A 281 -2.53 0.63 4.15
CA LEU A 281 -2.83 1.52 3.05
C LEU A 281 -2.48 2.97 3.42
N ILE A 282 -1.58 3.57 2.68
CA ILE A 282 -1.18 4.97 2.84
C ILE A 282 -1.82 5.79 1.73
N ILE A 283 -2.54 6.83 2.11
CA ILE A 283 -3.17 7.77 1.18
C ILE A 283 -2.32 9.03 1.10
N PRO A 284 -1.74 9.36 -0.08
CA PRO A 284 -0.88 10.52 -0.23
C PRO A 284 -1.64 11.85 -0.09
N GLU A 285 -0.96 12.89 0.39
CA GLU A 285 -1.50 14.24 0.46
C GLU A 285 -1.62 14.83 -0.95
N GLY A 286 -2.83 15.27 -1.31
CA GLY A 286 -3.08 15.86 -2.64
C GLY A 286 -3.01 14.88 -3.80
N GLY A 287 -2.80 13.59 -3.52
CA GLY A 287 -2.66 12.54 -4.52
C GLY A 287 -3.97 12.13 -5.19
N HIS A 288 -3.84 11.30 -6.19
CA HIS A 288 -4.95 10.79 -6.99
C HIS A 288 -5.66 9.62 -6.28
N ILE A 289 -6.90 9.82 -5.84
CA ILE A 289 -7.72 8.77 -5.23
C ILE A 289 -8.91 8.46 -6.15
N TYR A 290 -8.93 7.27 -6.75
CA TYR A 290 -9.93 6.86 -7.77
C TYR A 290 -10.83 5.70 -7.32
N PHE A 291 -11.04 5.51 -6.02
CA PHE A 291 -11.95 4.48 -5.50
C PHE A 291 -13.43 4.75 -5.81
#